data_713dbc26d3ceb405c4008a9d3994f1a2
#
_entry.id   713dbc26d3ceb405c4008a9d3994f1a2
#
_cell.length_a   1.000
_cell.length_b   1.000
_cell.length_c   1.000
_cell.angle_alpha   90.00
_cell.angle_beta   90.00
_cell.angle_gamma   90.00
#
_symmetry.space_group_name_H-M   'P 1'
#
loop_
_entity.id
_entity.type
_entity.pdbx_description
1 polymer ?
#
loop_
_entity_poly.entity_id
_entity_poly.type
_entity_poly.pdbx_seq_one_letter_code
_entity_poly.pdbx_strand_id
1 'polypeptide(L)'
;MILDKDEYMRPGTDMQTLGALKPAFKEQGELMPGFDKVAIMKYPHLEKINHVHHAGNSSGIVDGSAAILLGNRKFGEKWGLRPRAKIKGTAKIGTDPTIMLTGPLNATEKVLAETKLKINDIDLFEVNEAFASVALLFLQAFDADATKVNPNGGAIAMGHPLGATGTMILGLSLIHI
;
A
#
# COMPACT_ATOMS: atom_id res chain seq x y z
N MET A 1 18.45 -11.41 -24.44
CA MET A 1 17.39 -10.87 -23.56
C MET A 1 17.32 -11.77 -22.33
N ILE A 2 17.28 -11.19 -21.16
CA ILE A 2 17.35 -11.97 -19.92
C ILE A 2 15.94 -12.21 -19.37
N LEU A 3 15.03 -11.21 -19.52
CA LEU A 3 13.64 -11.28 -19.07
C LEU A 3 12.76 -10.54 -20.08
N ASP A 4 11.64 -11.09 -20.48
CA ASP A 4 10.73 -10.53 -21.48
C ASP A 4 9.30 -10.30 -20.96
N LYS A 5 9.00 -10.80 -19.77
CA LYS A 5 7.72 -10.55 -19.10
C LYS A 5 7.90 -10.58 -17.59
N ASP A 6 6.96 -9.95 -16.88
CA ASP A 6 6.85 -10.05 -15.43
C ASP A 6 6.44 -11.48 -15.03
N GLU A 7 7.26 -12.13 -14.21
CA GLU A 7 7.03 -13.49 -13.75
C GLU A 7 6.26 -13.56 -12.41
N TYR A 8 6.09 -12.41 -11.75
CA TYR A 8 5.48 -12.39 -10.43
C TYR A 8 3.95 -12.52 -10.47
N MET A 9 3.29 -11.90 -11.43
CA MET A 9 1.84 -11.93 -11.55
C MET A 9 1.29 -13.35 -11.77
N ARG A 10 0.17 -13.65 -11.10
CA ARG A 10 -0.48 -14.98 -11.13
C ARG A 10 -1.90 -14.86 -11.68
N PRO A 11 -2.09 -14.90 -13.00
CA PRO A 11 -3.36 -14.62 -13.66
C PRO A 11 -4.48 -15.63 -13.35
N GLY A 12 -4.14 -16.80 -12.83
CA GLY A 12 -5.12 -17.85 -12.46
C GLY A 12 -5.59 -17.79 -11.01
N THR A 13 -5.38 -16.66 -10.32
CA THR A 13 -5.78 -16.53 -8.91
C THR A 13 -7.29 -16.42 -8.77
N ASP A 14 -7.89 -17.24 -7.89
CA ASP A 14 -9.31 -17.22 -7.54
C ASP A 14 -9.53 -17.42 -6.04
N MET A 15 -10.76 -17.29 -5.59
CA MET A 15 -11.11 -17.39 -4.17
C MET A 15 -10.89 -18.79 -3.59
N GLN A 16 -11.00 -19.84 -4.40
CA GLN A 16 -10.78 -21.21 -3.96
C GLN A 16 -9.30 -21.47 -3.72
N THR A 17 -8.44 -21.07 -4.64
CA THR A 17 -6.99 -21.19 -4.53
C THR A 17 -6.44 -20.34 -3.39
N LEU A 18 -6.95 -19.11 -3.19
CA LEU A 18 -6.59 -18.26 -2.07
C LEU A 18 -7.00 -18.86 -0.72
N GLY A 19 -8.22 -19.40 -0.62
CA GLY A 19 -8.74 -20.00 0.60
C GLY A 19 -8.00 -21.27 1.04
N ALA A 20 -7.27 -21.92 0.13
CA ALA A 20 -6.44 -23.10 0.42
C ALA A 20 -5.05 -22.75 0.98
N LEU A 21 -4.64 -21.48 0.93
CA LEU A 21 -3.33 -21.06 1.40
C LEU A 21 -3.23 -21.05 2.93
N LYS A 22 -2.13 -21.54 3.44
CA LYS A 22 -1.86 -21.56 4.89
C LYS A 22 -1.47 -20.16 5.37
N PRO A 23 -1.91 -19.77 6.60
CA PRO A 23 -1.45 -18.54 7.23
C PRO A 23 0.07 -18.48 7.37
N ALA A 24 0.68 -17.38 6.96
CA ALA A 24 2.13 -17.22 6.92
C ALA A 24 2.76 -16.95 8.30
N PHE A 25 2.03 -16.31 9.22
CA PHE A 25 2.59 -15.80 10.49
C PHE A 25 2.10 -16.56 11.73
N LYS A 26 1.36 -17.64 11.54
CA LYS A 26 0.78 -18.38 12.66
C LYS A 26 1.85 -18.94 13.61
N GLU A 27 2.87 -19.57 13.07
CA GLU A 27 3.94 -20.16 13.87
C GLU A 27 4.70 -19.09 14.67
N GLN A 28 5.03 -17.94 14.04
CA GLN A 28 5.71 -16.85 14.74
C GLN A 28 4.82 -16.17 15.77
N GLY A 29 3.52 -16.14 15.55
CA GLY A 29 2.53 -15.60 16.49
C GLY A 29 2.42 -16.46 17.74
N GLU A 30 2.31 -17.78 17.57
CA GLU A 30 2.07 -18.76 18.64
C GLU A 30 3.35 -19.22 19.37
N LEU A 31 4.53 -19.18 18.71
CA LEU A 31 5.82 -19.60 19.30
C LEU A 31 6.34 -18.55 20.30
N MET A 32 6.57 -19.01 21.47
CA MET A 32 7.07 -18.52 22.72
C MET A 32 8.05 -17.35 22.87
N PRO A 33 7.76 -16.41 23.71
CA PRO A 33 6.50 -15.77 24.01
C PRO A 33 6.01 -14.96 22.82
N GLY A 34 5.23 -15.62 21.93
CA GLY A 34 4.91 -15.15 20.59
C GLY A 34 4.32 -13.76 20.49
N PHE A 35 4.34 -13.21 19.28
CA PHE A 35 3.78 -11.89 18.97
C PHE A 35 2.30 -11.78 19.31
N ASP A 36 1.53 -12.87 19.25
CA ASP A 36 0.12 -12.91 19.63
C ASP A 36 -0.08 -12.47 21.07
N LYS A 37 0.76 -12.94 21.97
CA LYS A 37 0.69 -12.55 23.38
C LYS A 37 0.95 -11.06 23.58
N VAL A 38 1.89 -10.48 22.85
CA VAL A 38 2.18 -9.06 22.88
C VAL A 38 0.98 -8.25 22.36
N ALA A 39 0.38 -8.71 21.25
CA ALA A 39 -0.78 -8.05 20.67
C ALA A 39 -2.00 -8.11 21.60
N ILE A 40 -2.28 -9.26 22.22
CA ILE A 40 -3.39 -9.42 23.19
C ILE A 40 -3.16 -8.57 24.44
N MET A 41 -1.93 -8.44 24.94
CA MET A 41 -1.62 -7.54 26.04
C MET A 41 -1.91 -6.08 25.70
N LYS A 42 -1.68 -5.68 24.46
CA LYS A 42 -1.97 -4.32 23.98
C LYS A 42 -3.47 -4.11 23.71
N TYR A 43 -4.14 -5.14 23.23
CA TYR A 43 -5.55 -5.13 22.86
C TYR A 43 -6.34 -6.18 23.66
N PRO A 44 -6.59 -5.93 24.97
CA PRO A 44 -7.12 -6.93 25.90
C PRO A 44 -8.58 -7.36 25.63
N HIS A 45 -9.24 -6.70 24.69
CA HIS A 45 -10.57 -7.10 24.22
C HIS A 45 -10.53 -8.29 23.25
N LEU A 46 -9.32 -8.67 22.78
CA LEU A 46 -9.11 -9.83 21.92
C LEU A 46 -8.80 -11.07 22.77
N GLU A 47 -9.55 -12.13 22.58
CA GLU A 47 -9.29 -13.42 23.23
C GLU A 47 -8.15 -14.19 22.54
N LYS A 48 -8.04 -14.03 21.23
CA LYS A 48 -7.03 -14.67 20.39
C LYS A 48 -6.77 -13.87 19.11
N ILE A 49 -5.63 -14.12 18.49
CA ILE A 49 -5.34 -13.62 17.13
C ILE A 49 -5.80 -14.65 16.10
N ASN A 50 -6.59 -14.21 15.14
CA ASN A 50 -6.99 -15.03 14.00
C ASN A 50 -6.02 -14.76 12.83
N HIS A 51 -5.15 -15.72 12.53
CA HIS A 51 -4.15 -15.57 11.49
C HIS A 51 -4.76 -15.78 10.10
N VAL A 52 -4.90 -14.69 9.36
CA VAL A 52 -5.53 -14.66 8.04
C VAL A 52 -4.59 -14.20 6.91
N HIS A 53 -3.39 -13.72 7.25
CA HIS A 53 -2.41 -13.31 6.27
C HIS A 53 -1.69 -14.52 5.67
N HIS A 54 -1.65 -14.58 4.35
CA HIS A 54 -0.98 -15.62 3.57
C HIS A 54 -0.36 -15.02 2.29
N ALA A 55 0.40 -15.80 1.55
CA ALA A 55 1.10 -15.32 0.36
C ALA A 55 0.19 -14.69 -0.70
N GLY A 56 -1.08 -15.10 -0.77
CA GLY A 56 -2.04 -14.59 -1.76
C GLY A 56 -2.73 -13.27 -1.38
N ASN A 57 -2.62 -12.81 -0.13
CA ASN A 57 -3.16 -11.53 0.33
C ASN A 57 -2.08 -10.62 0.96
N SER A 58 -0.85 -10.89 0.63
CA SER A 58 0.33 -10.14 1.07
C SER A 58 1.15 -9.73 -0.14
N SER A 59 1.83 -8.60 -0.07
CA SER A 59 2.77 -8.20 -1.11
C SER A 59 3.96 -9.14 -1.18
N GLY A 60 4.47 -9.39 -2.37
CA GLY A 60 5.69 -10.17 -2.55
C GLY A 60 6.93 -9.31 -2.40
N ILE A 61 7.97 -9.88 -1.79
CA ILE A 61 9.30 -9.30 -1.79
C ILE A 61 9.91 -9.58 -3.15
N VAL A 62 10.18 -8.53 -3.89
CA VAL A 62 10.68 -8.60 -5.27
C VAL A 62 11.76 -7.55 -5.50
N ASP A 63 12.53 -7.72 -6.55
CA ASP A 63 13.43 -6.69 -7.06
C ASP A 63 12.65 -5.68 -7.92
N GLY A 64 13.06 -4.43 -7.88
CA GLY A 64 12.45 -3.38 -8.69
C GLY A 64 13.16 -2.05 -8.55
N SER A 65 13.01 -1.21 -9.56
CA SER A 65 13.55 0.15 -9.58
C SER A 65 12.55 1.11 -10.20
N ALA A 66 12.57 2.35 -9.72
CA ALA A 66 11.77 3.42 -10.29
C ALA A 66 12.47 4.77 -10.10
N ALA A 67 12.23 5.71 -11.00
CA ALA A 67 12.79 7.05 -10.93
C ALA A 67 11.74 8.10 -11.27
N ILE A 68 11.67 9.17 -10.47
CA ILE A 68 10.85 10.34 -10.74
C ILE A 68 11.71 11.58 -10.61
N LEU A 69 11.62 12.47 -11.61
CA LEU A 69 12.26 13.76 -11.57
C LEU A 69 11.34 14.77 -10.89
N LEU A 70 11.80 15.33 -9.78
CA LEU A 70 11.10 16.37 -9.03
C LEU A 70 11.86 17.69 -9.18
N GLY A 71 11.13 18.77 -9.34
CA GLY A 71 11.71 20.09 -9.44
C GLY A 71 10.70 21.21 -9.23
N ASN A 72 11.16 22.43 -9.04
CA ASN A 72 10.29 23.59 -9.05
C ASN A 72 10.05 24.08 -10.48
N ARG A 73 9.04 24.95 -10.65
CA ARG A 73 8.64 25.49 -11.96
C ARG A 73 9.81 26.16 -12.68
N LYS A 74 10.60 26.99 -12.00
CA LYS A 74 11.71 27.72 -12.62
C LYS A 74 12.79 26.77 -13.17
N PHE A 75 13.05 25.67 -12.47
CA PHE A 75 13.96 24.64 -12.94
C PHE A 75 13.42 23.97 -14.21
N GLY A 76 12.16 23.56 -14.20
CA GLY A 76 11.51 22.98 -15.37
C GLY A 76 11.57 23.88 -16.61
N GLU A 77 11.21 25.13 -16.46
CA GLU A 77 11.25 26.14 -17.53
C GLU A 77 12.66 26.32 -18.07
N LYS A 78 13.66 26.43 -17.19
CA LYS A 78 15.08 26.58 -17.59
C LYS A 78 15.57 25.43 -18.46
N TRP A 79 15.10 24.21 -18.20
CA TRP A 79 15.55 23.01 -18.90
C TRP A 79 14.57 22.50 -19.96
N GLY A 80 13.52 23.27 -20.28
CA GLY A 80 12.50 22.88 -21.24
C GLY A 80 11.70 21.65 -20.86
N LEU A 81 11.58 21.35 -19.57
CA LEU A 81 10.90 20.17 -19.05
C LEU A 81 9.40 20.47 -18.89
N ARG A 82 8.57 19.61 -19.44
CA ARG A 82 7.11 19.68 -19.27
C ARG A 82 6.71 18.97 -17.98
N PRO A 83 6.13 19.68 -16.98
CA PRO A 83 5.63 19.05 -15.78
C PRO A 83 4.42 18.15 -16.12
N ARG A 84 4.36 16.97 -15.54
CA ARG A 84 3.23 16.05 -15.68
C ARG A 84 2.19 16.25 -14.60
N ALA A 85 2.61 16.58 -13.38
CA ALA A 85 1.73 16.84 -12.25
C ALA A 85 2.35 17.85 -11.30
N LYS A 86 1.53 18.34 -10.36
CA LYS A 86 1.95 19.20 -9.26
C LYS A 86 1.65 18.50 -7.93
N ILE A 87 2.66 18.35 -7.07
CA ILE A 87 2.45 17.92 -5.69
C ILE A 87 1.74 19.04 -4.94
N LYS A 88 0.54 18.78 -4.42
CA LYS A 88 -0.30 19.74 -3.70
C LYS A 88 -0.02 19.73 -2.20
N GLY A 89 0.30 18.58 -1.64
CA GLY A 89 0.59 18.41 -0.23
C GLY A 89 1.35 17.11 0.03
N THR A 90 1.94 17.03 1.21
CA THR A 90 2.62 15.82 1.69
C THR A 90 2.36 15.68 3.19
N ALA A 91 2.14 14.47 3.66
CA ALA A 91 2.00 14.21 5.08
C ALA A 91 2.91 13.08 5.53
N LYS A 92 3.36 13.17 6.76
CA LYS A 92 4.18 12.16 7.43
C LYS A 92 3.58 11.90 8.80
N ILE A 93 3.47 10.63 9.17
CA ILE A 93 2.84 10.20 10.41
C ILE A 93 3.62 9.02 11.03
N GLY A 94 3.57 8.90 12.35
CA GLY A 94 3.91 7.68 13.07
C GLY A 94 2.64 7.02 13.58
N THR A 95 2.63 5.70 13.67
CA THR A 95 1.48 4.92 14.16
C THR A 95 1.90 3.90 15.23
N ASP A 96 0.93 3.25 15.84
CA ASP A 96 1.17 2.21 16.85
C ASP A 96 1.98 1.05 16.23
N PRO A 97 3.17 0.75 16.78
CA PRO A 97 4.02 -0.30 16.25
C PRO A 97 3.48 -1.71 16.45
N THR A 98 2.51 -1.91 17.35
CA THR A 98 1.92 -3.24 17.60
C THR A 98 1.02 -3.68 16.46
N ILE A 99 0.08 -2.81 16.05
CA ILE A 99 -0.82 -3.13 14.93
C ILE A 99 -0.16 -2.88 13.59
N MET A 100 0.75 -1.90 13.50
CA MET A 100 1.44 -1.47 12.28
C MET A 100 0.50 -1.05 11.14
N LEU A 101 1.06 -0.48 10.08
CA LEU A 101 0.45 -0.27 8.75
C LEU A 101 -0.89 0.49 8.73
N THR A 102 -1.27 1.17 9.82
CA THR A 102 -2.44 2.06 9.88
C THR A 102 -2.13 3.48 9.41
N GLY A 103 -0.88 3.74 9.05
CA GLY A 103 -0.39 5.06 8.60
C GLY A 103 -1.15 5.68 7.42
N PRO A 104 -1.59 4.93 6.40
CA PRO A 104 -2.34 5.48 5.28
C PRO A 104 -3.57 6.28 5.70
N LEU A 105 -4.29 5.88 6.74
CA LEU A 105 -5.46 6.60 7.23
C LEU A 105 -5.10 7.99 7.74
N ASN A 106 -4.29 8.03 8.78
CA ASN A 106 -3.92 9.27 9.45
C ASN A 106 -3.13 10.22 8.54
N ALA A 107 -2.30 9.68 7.63
CA ALA A 107 -1.58 10.48 6.65
C ALA A 107 -2.52 11.11 5.61
N THR A 108 -3.54 10.36 5.18
CA THR A 108 -4.57 10.87 4.27
C THR A 108 -5.39 11.97 4.92
N GLU A 109 -5.90 11.78 6.12
CA GLU A 109 -6.62 12.82 6.87
C GLU A 109 -5.79 14.08 7.01
N LYS A 110 -4.52 13.92 7.38
CA LYS A 110 -3.61 15.06 7.57
C LYS A 110 -3.37 15.81 6.26
N VAL A 111 -3.07 15.14 5.16
CA VAL A 111 -2.80 15.81 3.88
C VAL A 111 -4.06 16.45 3.31
N LEU A 112 -5.23 15.84 3.47
CA LEU A 112 -6.51 16.44 3.07
C LEU A 112 -6.79 17.72 3.85
N ALA A 113 -6.59 17.70 5.18
CA ALA A 113 -6.75 18.90 6.01
C ALA A 113 -5.79 20.04 5.60
N GLU A 114 -4.51 19.73 5.37
CA GLU A 114 -3.48 20.69 4.96
C GLU A 114 -3.78 21.28 3.56
N THR A 115 -4.30 20.47 2.65
CA THR A 115 -4.64 20.91 1.28
C THR A 115 -6.05 21.48 1.17
N LYS A 116 -6.86 21.40 2.23
CA LYS A 116 -8.27 21.80 2.27
C LYS A 116 -9.13 21.05 1.26
N LEU A 117 -8.75 19.80 0.95
CA LEU A 117 -9.51 18.90 0.11
C LEU A 117 -10.31 17.92 0.98
N LYS A 118 -11.39 17.40 0.42
CA LYS A 118 -12.18 16.31 0.99
C LYS A 118 -11.88 15.01 0.26
N ILE A 119 -12.19 13.89 0.85
CA ILE A 119 -11.97 12.57 0.22
C ILE A 119 -12.67 12.47 -1.14
N ASN A 120 -13.86 13.04 -1.27
CA ASN A 120 -14.65 13.04 -2.51
C ASN A 120 -14.10 13.97 -3.60
N ASP A 121 -13.16 14.84 -3.28
CA ASP A 121 -12.46 15.67 -4.26
C ASP A 121 -11.30 14.92 -4.94
N ILE A 122 -11.05 13.68 -4.51
CA ILE A 122 -9.98 12.83 -5.03
C ILE A 122 -10.55 11.84 -6.05
N ASP A 123 -9.97 11.84 -7.23
CA ASP A 123 -10.39 10.97 -8.32
C ASP A 123 -9.84 9.56 -8.18
N LEU A 124 -8.59 9.41 -7.73
CA LEU A 124 -7.89 8.13 -7.65
C LEU A 124 -6.99 8.06 -6.41
N PHE A 125 -6.85 6.87 -5.87
CA PHE A 125 -5.99 6.56 -4.74
C PHE A 125 -5.03 5.43 -5.10
N GLU A 126 -3.76 5.63 -4.85
CA GLU A 126 -2.73 4.59 -4.89
C GLU A 126 -2.29 4.28 -3.47
N VAL A 127 -2.77 3.18 -2.93
CA VAL A 127 -2.50 2.72 -1.57
C VAL A 127 -1.57 1.52 -1.63
N ASN A 128 -0.41 1.59 -0.98
CA ASN A 128 0.50 0.45 -0.95
C ASN A 128 -0.15 -0.75 -0.26
N GLU A 129 -0.25 -1.86 -0.98
CA GLU A 129 -0.83 -3.13 -0.52
C GLU A 129 0.23 -3.99 0.18
N ALA A 130 0.82 -3.51 1.27
CA ALA A 130 1.70 -4.37 2.07
C ALA A 130 1.00 -5.69 2.43
N PHE A 131 -0.28 -5.59 2.79
CA PHE A 131 -1.25 -6.67 2.96
C PHE A 131 -2.61 -6.18 2.47
N ALA A 132 -3.49 -7.08 2.05
CA ALA A 132 -4.85 -6.73 1.64
C ALA A 132 -5.62 -5.98 2.75
N SER A 133 -5.35 -6.30 4.02
CA SER A 133 -5.95 -5.61 5.18
C SER A 133 -5.70 -4.11 5.19
N VAL A 134 -4.57 -3.62 4.65
CA VAL A 134 -4.24 -2.19 4.59
C VAL A 134 -5.16 -1.45 3.62
N ALA A 135 -5.31 -1.99 2.40
CA ALA A 135 -6.20 -1.42 1.39
C ALA A 135 -7.67 -1.53 1.80
N LEU A 136 -8.08 -2.66 2.39
CA LEU A 136 -9.44 -2.86 2.91
C LEU A 136 -9.77 -1.90 4.04
N LEU A 137 -8.83 -1.67 4.97
CA LEU A 137 -8.99 -0.71 6.05
C LEU A 137 -9.14 0.73 5.50
N PHE A 138 -8.38 1.08 4.46
CA PHE A 138 -8.50 2.37 3.78
C PHE A 138 -9.88 2.55 3.16
N LEU A 139 -10.36 1.55 2.41
CA LEU A 139 -11.70 1.55 1.81
C LEU A 139 -12.78 1.75 2.87
N GLN A 140 -12.72 0.99 3.96
CA GLN A 140 -13.69 1.06 5.05
C GLN A 140 -13.67 2.40 5.78
N ALA A 141 -12.48 2.93 6.08
CA ALA A 141 -12.34 4.15 6.88
C ALA A 141 -12.85 5.40 6.16
N PHE A 142 -12.71 5.44 4.84
CA PHE A 142 -13.10 6.59 4.03
C PHE A 142 -14.39 6.38 3.22
N ASP A 143 -15.04 5.23 3.35
CA ASP A 143 -16.17 4.83 2.49
C ASP A 143 -15.81 5.05 1.00
N ALA A 144 -14.57 4.70 0.66
CA ALA A 144 -14.01 5.01 -0.64
C ALA A 144 -14.51 4.04 -1.71
N ASP A 145 -14.78 4.55 -2.90
CA ASP A 145 -15.13 3.74 -4.07
C ASP A 145 -13.94 2.83 -4.44
N ALA A 146 -14.16 1.51 -4.34
CA ALA A 146 -13.14 0.51 -4.65
C ALA A 146 -12.60 0.61 -6.08
N THR A 147 -13.38 1.14 -7.02
CA THR A 147 -12.93 1.34 -8.41
C THR A 147 -11.92 2.47 -8.56
N LYS A 148 -11.81 3.33 -7.54
CA LYS A 148 -10.87 4.45 -7.48
C LYS A 148 -9.59 4.11 -6.71
N VAL A 149 -9.54 2.98 -6.02
CA VAL A 149 -8.37 2.56 -5.22
C VAL A 149 -7.59 1.50 -5.99
N ASN A 150 -6.32 1.80 -6.26
CA ASN A 150 -5.41 0.93 -7.02
C ASN A 150 -6.04 0.40 -8.34
N PRO A 151 -6.55 1.25 -9.22
CA PRO A 151 -7.33 0.83 -10.38
C PRO A 151 -6.54 -0.05 -11.36
N ASN A 152 -5.22 0.05 -11.37
CA ASN A 152 -4.33 -0.79 -12.18
C ASN A 152 -3.68 -1.94 -11.37
N GLY A 153 -4.21 -2.24 -10.18
CA GLY A 153 -3.63 -3.21 -9.26
C GLY A 153 -2.54 -2.62 -8.38
N GLY A 154 -2.06 -3.38 -7.41
CA GLY A 154 -1.11 -2.93 -6.41
C GLY A 154 -0.04 -3.97 -6.08
N ALA A 155 0.62 -3.81 -4.95
CA ALA A 155 1.77 -4.58 -4.54
C ALA A 155 1.51 -6.09 -4.36
N ILE A 156 0.28 -6.51 -4.12
CA ILE A 156 -0.09 -7.93 -4.04
C ILE A 156 0.08 -8.60 -5.41
N ALA A 157 -0.32 -7.93 -6.48
CA ALA A 157 -0.20 -8.44 -7.84
C ALA A 157 1.18 -8.20 -8.46
N MET A 158 1.77 -7.02 -8.23
CA MET A 158 3.00 -6.57 -8.91
C MET A 158 4.27 -6.73 -8.09
N GLY A 159 4.14 -7.04 -6.78
CA GLY A 159 5.26 -7.06 -5.86
C GLY A 159 5.53 -5.71 -5.18
N HIS A 160 6.36 -5.77 -4.15
CA HIS A 160 6.71 -4.65 -3.29
C HIS A 160 8.23 -4.53 -3.11
N PRO A 161 8.94 -3.96 -4.09
CA PRO A 161 10.36 -3.65 -3.94
C PRO A 161 10.50 -2.44 -2.99
N LEU A 162 10.65 -2.71 -1.70
CA LEU A 162 10.52 -1.77 -0.57
C LEU A 162 11.13 -0.38 -0.83
N GLY A 163 12.34 -0.33 -1.36
CA GLY A 163 13.03 0.94 -1.66
C GLY A 163 12.49 1.68 -2.90
N ALA A 164 11.78 1.02 -3.80
CA ALA A 164 11.27 1.59 -5.04
C ALA A 164 9.77 1.89 -5.01
N THR A 165 9.00 1.22 -4.15
CA THR A 165 7.53 1.24 -4.18
C THR A 165 6.92 2.63 -4.06
N GLY A 166 7.46 3.50 -3.21
CA GLY A 166 6.95 4.87 -3.10
C GLY A 166 7.05 5.64 -4.43
N THR A 167 8.14 5.45 -5.15
CA THR A 167 8.33 6.04 -6.48
C THR A 167 7.47 5.37 -7.55
N MET A 168 7.27 4.05 -7.45
CA MET A 168 6.37 3.30 -8.34
C MET A 168 4.92 3.78 -8.20
N ILE A 169 4.41 3.93 -6.99
CA ILE A 169 3.05 4.43 -6.71
C ILE A 169 2.85 5.84 -7.30
N LEU A 170 3.83 6.73 -7.13
CA LEU A 170 3.78 8.04 -7.79
C LEU A 170 3.77 7.90 -9.32
N GLY A 171 4.54 6.97 -9.87
CA GLY A 171 4.54 6.67 -11.30
C GLY A 171 3.20 6.14 -11.80
N LEU A 172 2.57 5.23 -11.06
CA LEU A 172 1.23 4.71 -11.36
C LEU A 172 0.19 5.84 -11.37
N SER A 173 0.20 6.73 -10.39
CA SER A 173 -0.69 7.89 -10.35
C SER A 173 -0.59 8.73 -11.62
N LEU A 174 0.60 8.85 -12.24
CA LEU A 174 0.82 9.61 -13.46
C LEU A 174 0.29 8.95 -14.75
N ILE A 175 -0.12 7.68 -14.70
CA ILE A 175 -0.73 7.00 -15.84
C ILE A 175 -2.10 7.59 -16.16
N HIS A 176 -2.79 8.09 -15.13
CA HIS A 176 -4.16 8.61 -15.22
C HIS A 176 -4.24 10.12 -15.52
N ILE A 177 -3.10 10.81 -15.64
CA ILE A 177 -3.00 12.27 -15.81
C ILE A 177 -2.55 12.64 -17.22
#